data_445e537e4d308d648eb97e7c2e95d7ba
#
_entry.id   445e537e4d308d648eb97e7c2e95d7ba
#
_cell.length_a   1.000
_cell.length_b   1.000
_cell.length_c   1.000
_cell.angle_alpha   90.00
_cell.angle_beta   90.00
_cell.angle_gamma   90.00
#
_symmetry.space_group_name_H-M   'P 1'
#
loop_
_entity.id
_entity.type
_entity.pdbx_description
1 polymer ?
#
loop_
_entity_poly.entity_id
_entity_poly.type
_entity_poly.pdbx_seq_one_letter_code
_entity_poly.pdbx_strand_id
1 'polypeptide(L)'
;MYNTEFTTVSSLFMEITTTDKIKELADIKTRTILEALNGSGFSSVFSYENSLVSYGLAELGYKVSVCGDPLFDHPNIKYIEKPESSYDLVLALDQATTFCETNQGQQDLVKFLSSITSGTLVTTVTDYKNGMSNKLFEEPFYLKSQDNESIILTHRKWNSQDKQQWDHYTYFINNEKELNTSGPYKRRTMYFKQLAKFLFDNNVKNYKVHKEPLYKGVFSKTFQHIVTAEF
;
A
#
# COMPACT_ATOMS: atom_id res chain seq x y z
N MET A 1 -13.05 8.30 0.20
CA MET A 1 -13.66 7.29 -0.72
C MET A 1 -12.79 6.04 -0.58
N TYR A 2 -13.30 4.98 0.03
CA TYR A 2 -12.55 3.74 0.27
C TYR A 2 -12.33 2.99 -1.04
N ASN A 3 -11.19 2.33 -1.13
CA ASN A 3 -10.89 1.50 -2.28
C ASN A 3 -11.36 0.07 -2.01
N THR A 4 -12.52 -0.28 -2.53
CA THR A 4 -13.13 -1.62 -2.38
C THR A 4 -12.22 -2.75 -2.87
N GLU A 5 -11.34 -2.49 -3.84
CA GLU A 5 -10.36 -3.46 -4.31
C GLU A 5 -9.33 -3.81 -3.23
N PHE A 6 -8.77 -2.78 -2.57
CA PHE A 6 -7.77 -2.99 -1.53
C PHE A 6 -8.34 -3.85 -0.40
N THR A 7 -9.54 -3.50 0.06
CA THR A 7 -10.25 -4.26 1.08
C THR A 7 -10.47 -5.70 0.67
N THR A 8 -10.96 -5.95 -0.54
CA THR A 8 -11.22 -7.30 -1.04
C THR A 8 -9.95 -8.14 -1.05
N VAL A 9 -8.87 -7.64 -1.65
CA VAL A 9 -7.59 -8.38 -1.73
C VAL A 9 -6.99 -8.61 -0.35
N SER A 10 -7.03 -7.60 0.52
CA SER A 10 -6.50 -7.72 1.88
C SER A 10 -7.30 -8.70 2.73
N SER A 11 -8.63 -8.69 2.63
CA SER A 11 -9.48 -9.65 3.33
C SER A 11 -9.20 -11.08 2.88
N LEU A 12 -9.13 -11.32 1.57
CA LEU A 12 -8.79 -12.64 1.01
C LEU A 12 -7.39 -13.10 1.44
N PHE A 13 -6.40 -12.17 1.48
CA PHE A 13 -5.07 -12.49 1.98
C PHE A 13 -5.11 -12.93 3.44
N MET A 14 -5.87 -12.23 4.29
CA MET A 14 -6.04 -12.58 5.70
C MET A 14 -6.71 -13.93 5.87
N GLU A 15 -7.68 -14.25 5.02
CA GLU A 15 -8.41 -15.52 5.07
C GLU A 15 -7.51 -16.73 4.80
N ILE A 16 -6.58 -16.62 3.83
CA ILE A 16 -5.71 -17.72 3.44
C ILE A 16 -4.36 -17.75 4.16
N THR A 17 -4.05 -16.74 4.98
CA THR A 17 -2.75 -16.61 5.64
C THR A 17 -2.89 -16.85 7.13
N THR A 18 -1.97 -17.64 7.71
CA THR A 18 -1.98 -17.88 9.17
C THR A 18 -1.62 -16.63 9.95
N THR A 19 -2.14 -16.54 11.18
CA THR A 19 -1.86 -15.43 12.11
C THR A 19 -0.36 -15.23 12.33
N ASP A 20 0.41 -16.31 12.49
CA ASP A 20 1.86 -16.22 12.68
C ASP A 20 2.56 -15.64 11.46
N LYS A 21 2.14 -16.02 10.25
CA LYS A 21 2.70 -15.47 9.01
C LYS A 21 2.34 -14.00 8.83
N ILE A 22 1.13 -13.61 9.21
CA ILE A 22 0.70 -12.20 9.21
C ILE A 22 1.58 -11.37 10.15
N LYS A 23 1.84 -11.86 11.37
CA LYS A 23 2.72 -11.20 12.35
C LYS A 23 4.15 -11.07 11.84
N GLU A 24 4.71 -12.15 11.29
CA GLU A 24 6.04 -12.13 10.67
C GLU A 24 6.15 -11.08 9.56
N LEU A 25 5.19 -11.03 8.65
CA LEU A 25 5.17 -10.07 7.55
C LEU A 25 4.98 -8.63 8.06
N ALA A 26 4.12 -8.43 9.05
CA ALA A 26 3.91 -7.13 9.67
C ALA A 26 5.19 -6.62 10.35
N ASP A 27 5.91 -7.48 11.08
CA ASP A 27 7.17 -7.15 11.72
C ASP A 27 8.24 -6.73 10.69
N ILE A 28 8.44 -7.53 9.64
CA ILE A 28 9.40 -7.23 8.57
C ILE A 28 9.07 -5.88 7.90
N LYS A 29 7.81 -5.68 7.53
CA LYS A 29 7.36 -4.45 6.87
C LYS A 29 7.53 -3.24 7.79
N THR A 30 7.16 -3.36 9.05
CA THR A 30 7.23 -2.29 10.03
C THR A 30 8.66 -1.89 10.31
N ARG A 31 9.58 -2.83 10.52
CA ARG A 31 11.02 -2.54 10.70
C ARG A 31 11.57 -1.79 9.51
N THR A 32 11.25 -2.20 8.29
CA THR A 32 11.71 -1.52 7.08
C THR A 32 11.24 -0.05 7.02
N ILE A 33 10.00 0.24 7.44
CA ILE A 33 9.51 1.61 7.52
C ILE A 33 10.21 2.40 8.62
N LEU A 34 10.40 1.80 9.81
CA LEU A 34 11.10 2.45 10.92
C LEU A 34 12.57 2.76 10.58
N GLU A 35 13.26 1.88 9.87
CA GLU A 35 14.60 2.12 9.33
C GLU A 35 14.62 3.30 8.35
N ALA A 36 13.62 3.37 7.46
CA ALA A 36 13.49 4.49 6.53
C ALA A 36 13.25 5.84 7.23
N LEU A 37 12.56 5.83 8.35
CA LEU A 37 12.32 7.00 9.22
C LEU A 37 13.56 7.42 10.01
N ASN A 38 14.60 6.58 10.11
CA ASN A 38 15.89 6.86 10.70
C ASN A 38 15.81 7.50 12.10
N GLY A 39 14.93 6.97 12.96
CA GLY A 39 14.79 7.44 14.35
C GLY A 39 13.97 8.72 14.52
N SER A 40 13.30 9.21 13.50
CA SER A 40 12.32 10.30 13.63
C SER A 40 11.25 9.89 14.63
N GLY A 41 11.10 10.67 15.71
CA GLY A 41 10.06 10.44 16.71
C GLY A 41 8.69 10.84 16.18
N PHE A 42 7.67 10.05 16.48
CA PHE A 42 6.28 10.38 16.19
C PHE A 42 5.38 9.86 17.32
N SER A 43 4.30 10.58 17.58
CA SER A 43 3.33 10.24 18.65
C SER A 43 1.96 9.90 18.08
N SER A 44 1.63 10.44 16.92
CA SER A 44 0.36 10.24 16.23
C SER A 44 0.58 9.65 14.84
N VAL A 45 -0.13 8.58 14.54
CA VAL A 45 -0.01 7.83 13.27
C VAL A 45 -1.36 7.77 12.57
N PHE A 46 -1.36 8.12 11.30
CA PHE A 46 -2.48 7.89 10.40
C PHE A 46 -2.07 6.95 9.27
N SER A 47 -2.91 5.98 8.96
CA SER A 47 -2.75 5.11 7.80
C SER A 47 -3.91 5.33 6.83
N TYR A 48 -3.57 5.74 5.63
CA TYR A 48 -4.49 5.75 4.51
C TYR A 48 -4.56 4.34 3.94
N GLU A 49 -5.72 3.73 4.03
CA GLU A 49 -5.96 2.31 3.87
C GLU A 49 -5.30 1.45 4.98
N ASN A 50 -5.81 0.26 5.14
CA ASN A 50 -5.31 -0.68 6.14
C ASN A 50 -4.06 -1.40 5.61
N SER A 51 -3.04 -1.55 6.45
CA SER A 51 -1.80 -2.21 6.05
C SER A 51 -1.23 -3.08 7.17
N LEU A 52 -0.38 -4.03 6.82
CA LEU A 52 0.38 -4.81 7.80
C LEU A 52 1.29 -3.93 8.67
N VAL A 53 1.72 -2.77 8.15
CA VAL A 53 2.51 -1.80 8.93
C VAL A 53 1.67 -1.15 10.02
N SER A 54 0.39 -0.85 9.75
CA SER A 54 -0.54 -0.33 10.76
C SER A 54 -0.67 -1.31 11.93
N TYR A 55 -0.83 -2.58 11.63
CA TYR A 55 -0.87 -3.64 12.62
C TYR A 55 0.45 -3.76 13.39
N GLY A 56 1.59 -3.82 12.68
CA GLY A 56 2.90 -3.94 13.32
C GLY A 56 3.27 -2.74 14.21
N LEU A 57 2.89 -1.50 13.84
CA LEU A 57 3.04 -0.33 14.71
C LEU A 57 2.15 -0.43 15.95
N ALA A 58 0.92 -0.91 15.79
CA ALA A 58 0.03 -1.12 16.92
C ALA A 58 0.55 -2.19 17.91
N GLU A 59 1.15 -3.28 17.43
CA GLU A 59 1.84 -4.28 18.24
C GLU A 59 3.04 -3.69 19.01
N LEU A 60 3.71 -2.67 18.44
CA LEU A 60 4.78 -1.91 19.11
C LEU A 60 4.26 -0.85 20.10
N GLY A 61 2.94 -0.74 20.29
CA GLY A 61 2.31 0.16 21.25
C GLY A 61 1.93 1.54 20.68
N TYR A 62 2.15 1.81 19.40
CA TYR A 62 1.70 3.06 18.78
C TYR A 62 0.19 3.07 18.58
N LYS A 63 -0.45 4.22 18.83
CA LYS A 63 -1.87 4.42 18.49
C LYS A 63 -1.97 4.81 17.01
N VAL A 64 -2.69 4.00 16.25
CA VAL A 64 -2.83 4.16 14.79
C VAL A 64 -4.28 4.44 14.44
N SER A 65 -4.53 5.58 13.78
CA SER A 65 -5.81 5.88 13.15
C SER A 65 -5.79 5.36 11.71
N VAL A 66 -6.74 4.51 11.35
CA VAL A 66 -6.82 3.90 10.02
C VAL A 66 -8.08 4.37 9.31
N CYS A 67 -7.91 4.93 8.11
CA CYS A 67 -9.01 5.24 7.20
C CYS A 67 -9.15 4.10 6.19
N GLY A 68 -10.03 3.16 6.47
CA GLY A 68 -10.25 1.94 5.69
C GLY A 68 -11.12 0.95 6.44
N ASP A 69 -11.48 -0.16 5.80
CA ASP A 69 -12.28 -1.19 6.44
C ASP A 69 -11.50 -1.94 7.53
N PRO A 70 -12.18 -2.38 8.60
CA PRO A 70 -11.55 -3.11 9.69
C PRO A 70 -11.01 -4.47 9.22
N LEU A 71 -9.68 -4.64 9.23
CA LEU A 71 -9.00 -5.92 8.95
C LEU A 71 -8.38 -6.54 10.20
N PHE A 72 -8.02 -5.71 11.19
CA PHE A 72 -7.33 -6.14 12.39
C PHE A 72 -8.12 -5.70 13.62
N ASP A 73 -8.41 -6.64 14.49
CA ASP A 73 -8.94 -6.32 15.84
C ASP A 73 -7.74 -6.11 16.78
N HIS A 74 -7.43 -4.84 17.06
CA HIS A 74 -6.30 -4.48 17.92
C HIS A 74 -6.64 -3.22 18.74
N PRO A 75 -6.39 -3.18 20.08
CA PRO A 75 -6.78 -2.06 20.95
C PRO A 75 -6.10 -0.73 20.61
N ASN A 76 -4.96 -0.77 19.92
CA ASN A 76 -4.23 0.42 19.47
C ASN A 76 -4.59 0.85 18.04
N ILE A 77 -5.54 0.21 17.37
CA ILE A 77 -6.05 0.61 16.05
C ILE A 77 -7.43 1.22 16.22
N LYS A 78 -7.57 2.47 15.76
CA LYS A 78 -8.86 3.16 15.67
C LYS A 78 -9.24 3.33 14.20
N TYR A 79 -10.33 2.70 13.79
CA TYR A 79 -10.89 2.93 12.46
C TYR A 79 -11.70 4.21 12.43
N ILE A 80 -11.45 5.04 11.43
CA ILE A 80 -12.06 6.37 11.27
C ILE A 80 -12.49 6.58 9.82
N GLU A 81 -13.60 7.27 9.62
CA GLU A 81 -14.08 7.62 8.28
C GLU A 81 -13.25 8.74 7.63
N LYS A 82 -12.73 9.65 8.45
CA LYS A 82 -11.90 10.78 8.02
C LYS A 82 -10.92 11.19 9.11
N PRO A 83 -9.77 11.78 8.75
CA PRO A 83 -8.83 12.33 9.72
C PRO A 83 -9.48 13.40 10.59
N GLU A 84 -9.20 13.35 11.89
CA GLU A 84 -9.74 14.28 12.89
C GLU A 84 -8.77 15.45 13.17
N SER A 85 -7.49 15.29 12.80
CA SER A 85 -6.41 16.26 13.06
C SER A 85 -5.25 16.04 12.08
N SER A 86 -4.15 16.79 12.26
CA SER A 86 -2.87 16.46 11.64
C SER A 86 -2.15 15.36 12.43
N TYR A 87 -1.27 14.63 11.76
CA TYR A 87 -0.53 13.51 12.32
C TYR A 87 0.98 13.67 12.10
N ASP A 88 1.78 13.21 13.06
CA ASP A 88 3.24 13.24 12.96
C ASP A 88 3.76 12.26 11.88
N LEU A 89 3.08 11.13 11.75
CA LEU A 89 3.36 10.12 10.74
C LEU A 89 2.09 9.78 9.94
N VAL A 90 2.17 9.97 8.63
CA VAL A 90 1.12 9.57 7.68
C VAL A 90 1.65 8.47 6.78
N LEU A 91 0.93 7.37 6.69
CA LEU A 91 1.27 6.21 5.88
C LEU A 91 0.30 6.09 4.69
N ALA A 92 0.84 5.98 3.48
CA ALA A 92 0.12 5.66 2.25
C ALA A 92 0.91 4.59 1.48
N LEU A 93 0.83 3.37 1.98
CA LEU A 93 1.67 2.23 1.58
C LEU A 93 0.99 1.35 0.53
N ASP A 94 1.67 0.27 0.16
CA ASP A 94 1.17 -0.79 -0.71
C ASP A 94 0.59 -0.25 -2.04
N GLN A 95 1.28 0.76 -2.60
CA GLN A 95 0.91 1.42 -3.87
C GLN A 95 -0.40 2.23 -3.79
N ALA A 96 -0.80 2.75 -2.63
CA ALA A 96 -2.02 3.53 -2.45
C ALA A 96 -2.19 4.64 -3.52
N THR A 97 -1.09 5.26 -3.96
CA THR A 97 -1.10 6.29 -5.02
C THR A 97 -1.51 5.76 -6.40
N THR A 98 -1.48 4.45 -6.63
CA THR A 98 -1.87 3.86 -7.91
C THR A 98 -3.37 3.56 -8.00
N PHE A 99 -4.10 3.60 -6.88
CA PHE A 99 -5.54 3.36 -6.86
C PHE A 99 -6.36 4.50 -7.51
N CYS A 100 -5.71 5.62 -7.81
CA CYS A 100 -6.34 6.72 -8.53
C CYS A 100 -6.32 6.47 -10.03
N GLU A 101 -7.48 6.50 -10.69
CA GLU A 101 -7.59 6.26 -12.14
C GLU A 101 -7.02 7.41 -12.98
N THR A 102 -6.96 8.61 -12.42
CA THR A 102 -6.55 9.84 -13.14
C THR A 102 -5.35 10.51 -12.48
N ASN A 103 -4.61 11.29 -13.28
CA ASN A 103 -3.53 12.13 -12.76
C ASN A 103 -4.05 13.17 -11.73
N GLN A 104 -5.24 13.71 -11.95
CA GLN A 104 -5.87 14.64 -11.01
C GLN A 104 -6.18 13.95 -9.68
N GLY A 105 -6.75 12.74 -9.72
CA GLY A 105 -7.01 11.96 -8.51
C GLY A 105 -5.73 11.65 -7.71
N GLN A 106 -4.61 11.37 -8.40
CA GLN A 106 -3.32 11.19 -7.74
C GLN A 106 -2.82 12.49 -7.09
N GLN A 107 -2.98 13.63 -7.77
CA GLN A 107 -2.63 14.93 -7.21
C GLN A 107 -3.49 15.28 -5.99
N ASP A 108 -4.79 15.05 -6.08
CA ASP A 108 -5.74 15.29 -4.98
C ASP A 108 -5.44 14.41 -3.77
N LEU A 109 -5.08 13.15 -3.98
CA LEU A 109 -4.66 12.24 -2.92
C LEU A 109 -3.38 12.75 -2.23
N VAL A 110 -2.33 13.11 -2.99
CA VAL A 110 -1.10 13.65 -2.41
C VAL A 110 -1.37 14.94 -1.67
N LYS A 111 -2.19 15.84 -2.21
CA LYS A 111 -2.62 17.07 -1.54
C LYS A 111 -3.35 16.79 -0.23
N PHE A 112 -4.27 15.84 -0.22
CA PHE A 112 -4.98 15.42 0.99
C PHE A 112 -4.00 14.88 2.04
N LEU A 113 -3.14 13.91 1.67
CA LEU A 113 -2.17 13.33 2.59
C LEU A 113 -1.21 14.39 3.16
N SER A 114 -0.71 15.30 2.31
CA SER A 114 0.15 16.41 2.75
C SER A 114 -0.57 17.34 3.74
N SER A 115 -1.86 17.62 3.51
CA SER A 115 -2.63 18.54 4.37
C SER A 115 -2.85 18.06 5.80
N ILE A 116 -2.78 16.74 6.02
CA ILE A 116 -2.94 16.10 7.33
C ILE A 116 -1.61 15.67 7.94
N THR A 117 -0.47 15.93 7.27
CA THR A 117 0.86 15.60 7.76
C THR A 117 1.48 16.80 8.45
N SER A 118 1.84 16.68 9.74
CA SER A 118 2.62 17.68 10.48
C SER A 118 4.10 17.30 10.63
N GLY A 119 4.46 16.08 10.31
CA GLY A 119 5.82 15.55 10.38
C GLY A 119 6.21 14.85 9.09
N THR A 120 6.05 13.54 9.00
CA THR A 120 6.51 12.73 7.87
C THR A 120 5.37 11.97 7.19
N LEU A 121 5.27 12.12 5.87
CA LEU A 121 4.49 11.25 5.00
C LEU A 121 5.40 10.13 4.47
N VAL A 122 4.97 8.90 4.61
CA VAL A 122 5.61 7.72 4.00
C VAL A 122 4.70 7.13 2.95
N THR A 123 5.19 7.02 1.74
CA THR A 123 4.45 6.38 0.64
C THR A 123 5.35 5.42 -0.13
N THR A 124 4.75 4.60 -0.97
CA THR A 124 5.48 3.66 -1.83
C THR A 124 5.25 3.98 -3.30
N VAL A 125 6.32 3.87 -4.07
CA VAL A 125 6.30 4.02 -5.52
C VAL A 125 6.97 2.82 -6.18
N THR A 126 6.36 2.27 -7.21
CA THR A 126 6.97 1.18 -8.00
C THR A 126 7.77 1.77 -9.17
N ASP A 127 9.03 1.37 -9.30
CA ASP A 127 9.86 1.75 -10.45
C ASP A 127 9.54 0.89 -11.67
N TYR A 128 8.49 1.27 -12.39
CA TYR A 128 8.07 0.57 -13.61
C TYR A 128 9.05 0.75 -14.79
N LYS A 129 9.94 1.73 -14.75
CA LYS A 129 10.92 1.96 -15.85
C LYS A 129 12.09 1.01 -15.80
N ASN A 130 12.63 0.76 -14.59
CA ASN A 130 13.91 0.06 -14.44
C ASN A 130 13.72 -1.37 -13.92
N GLY A 131 12.55 -1.71 -13.41
CA GLY A 131 12.32 -2.94 -12.69
C GLY A 131 11.39 -3.94 -13.34
N MET A 132 10.57 -3.51 -14.30
CA MET A 132 9.59 -4.41 -14.90
C MET A 132 9.57 -4.29 -16.42
N SER A 133 9.93 -5.38 -17.09
CA SER A 133 9.46 -5.58 -18.46
C SER A 133 7.93 -5.72 -18.46
N ASN A 134 7.26 -5.33 -19.53
CA ASN A 134 5.80 -5.53 -19.67
C ASN A 134 5.39 -6.99 -19.38
N LYS A 135 6.24 -7.95 -19.79
CA LYS A 135 6.02 -9.37 -19.56
C LYS A 135 5.99 -9.74 -18.07
N LEU A 136 6.94 -9.23 -17.26
CA LEU A 136 6.96 -9.48 -15.81
C LEU A 136 5.79 -8.80 -15.09
N PHE A 137 5.38 -7.62 -15.56
CA PHE A 137 4.25 -6.90 -14.99
C PHE A 137 2.92 -7.64 -15.21
N GLU A 138 2.72 -8.21 -16.40
CA GLU A 138 1.50 -8.94 -16.77
C GLU A 138 1.51 -10.41 -16.34
N GLU A 139 2.65 -10.91 -15.83
CA GLU A 139 2.74 -12.27 -15.31
C GLU A 139 1.79 -12.44 -14.11
N PRO A 140 0.89 -13.44 -14.14
CA PRO A 140 0.00 -13.71 -13.03
C PRO A 140 0.79 -14.02 -11.75
N PHE A 141 0.33 -13.48 -10.64
CA PHE A 141 0.84 -13.80 -9.31
C PHE A 141 -0.23 -14.57 -8.55
N TYR A 142 0.17 -15.60 -7.83
CA TYR A 142 -0.75 -16.39 -7.03
C TYR A 142 -0.22 -16.62 -5.62
N LEU A 143 -1.14 -16.68 -4.67
CA LEU A 143 -0.94 -17.12 -3.30
C LEU A 143 -1.83 -18.33 -3.03
N LYS A 144 -1.34 -19.27 -2.25
CA LYS A 144 -2.09 -20.45 -1.82
C LYS A 144 -2.21 -20.45 -0.30
N SER A 145 -3.33 -20.97 0.20
CA SER A 145 -3.47 -21.34 1.60
C SER A 145 -2.49 -22.48 1.96
N GLN A 146 -2.25 -22.71 3.24
CA GLN A 146 -1.31 -23.75 3.68
C GLN A 146 -1.74 -25.16 3.27
N ASP A 147 -3.04 -25.42 3.28
CA ASP A 147 -3.64 -26.68 2.84
C ASP A 147 -3.70 -26.83 1.31
N ASN A 148 -3.37 -25.77 0.56
CA ASN A 148 -3.51 -25.64 -0.89
C ASN A 148 -4.97 -25.73 -1.40
N GLU A 149 -5.96 -25.57 -0.54
CA GLU A 149 -7.37 -25.64 -0.91
C GLU A 149 -7.92 -24.33 -1.44
N SER A 150 -7.34 -23.21 -1.00
CA SER A 150 -7.72 -21.85 -1.47
C SER A 150 -6.57 -21.18 -2.22
N ILE A 151 -6.92 -20.44 -3.26
CA ILE A 151 -5.94 -19.76 -4.13
C ILE A 151 -6.43 -18.35 -4.44
N ILE A 152 -5.57 -17.36 -4.22
CA ILE A 152 -5.74 -16.02 -4.79
C ILE A 152 -4.82 -15.90 -6.00
N LEU A 153 -5.36 -15.52 -7.14
CA LEU A 153 -4.60 -15.20 -8.34
C LEU A 153 -4.88 -13.76 -8.73
N THR A 154 -3.82 -12.99 -8.94
CA THR A 154 -3.92 -11.62 -9.45
C THR A 154 -3.29 -11.54 -10.83
N HIS A 155 -3.92 -10.79 -11.71
CA HIS A 155 -3.45 -10.54 -13.05
C HIS A 155 -3.58 -9.05 -13.39
N ARG A 156 -2.57 -8.51 -14.08
CA ARG A 156 -2.51 -7.10 -14.49
C ARG A 156 -2.38 -7.01 -15.99
N LYS A 157 -3.05 -6.04 -16.59
CA LYS A 157 -2.99 -5.81 -18.03
C LYS A 157 -2.87 -4.33 -18.34
N TRP A 158 -1.82 -3.94 -19.05
CA TRP A 158 -1.64 -2.56 -19.48
C TRP A 158 -2.74 -2.11 -20.44
N ASN A 159 -3.16 -0.85 -20.27
CA ASN A 159 -4.01 -0.22 -21.26
C ASN A 159 -3.19 0.06 -22.53
N SER A 160 -3.68 -0.39 -23.68
CA SER A 160 -2.99 -0.21 -24.96
C SER A 160 -2.95 1.24 -25.42
N GLN A 161 -3.90 2.07 -24.98
CA GLN A 161 -4.04 3.49 -25.36
C GLN A 161 -3.32 4.43 -24.37
N ASP A 162 -3.33 4.10 -23.08
CA ASP A 162 -2.63 4.85 -22.03
C ASP A 162 -1.67 3.95 -21.27
N LYS A 163 -0.38 4.02 -21.64
CA LYS A 163 0.70 3.24 -21.01
C LYS A 163 0.95 3.57 -19.52
N GLN A 164 0.21 4.50 -18.96
CA GLN A 164 0.22 4.80 -17.52
C GLN A 164 -0.94 4.13 -16.78
N GLN A 165 -1.93 3.62 -17.51
CA GLN A 165 -3.08 2.93 -16.92
C GLN A 165 -2.98 1.42 -17.13
N TRP A 166 -3.56 0.70 -16.20
CA TRP A 166 -3.65 -0.75 -16.26
C TRP A 166 -4.86 -1.25 -15.47
N ASP A 167 -5.37 -2.39 -15.90
CA ASP A 167 -6.45 -3.09 -15.25
C ASP A 167 -5.89 -4.16 -14.32
N HIS A 168 -6.46 -4.28 -13.14
CA HIS A 168 -6.14 -5.30 -12.14
C HIS A 168 -7.34 -6.22 -11.94
N TYR A 169 -7.09 -7.50 -12.06
CA TYR A 169 -8.05 -8.56 -11.86
C TYR A 169 -7.62 -9.41 -10.68
N THR A 170 -8.56 -9.77 -9.81
CA THR A 170 -8.34 -10.71 -8.72
C THR A 170 -9.32 -11.86 -8.86
N TYR A 171 -8.80 -13.07 -8.77
CA TYR A 171 -9.55 -14.30 -8.79
C TYR A 171 -9.31 -15.01 -7.46
N PHE A 172 -10.36 -15.46 -6.84
CA PHE A 172 -10.30 -16.24 -5.62
C PHE A 172 -10.98 -17.58 -5.84
N ILE A 173 -10.27 -18.67 -5.57
CA ILE A 173 -10.80 -20.03 -5.57
C ILE A 173 -10.80 -20.46 -4.12
N ASN A 174 -11.98 -20.72 -3.57
CA ASN A 174 -12.15 -21.18 -2.19
C ASN A 174 -11.94 -22.71 -2.09
N ASN A 175 -12.01 -23.25 -0.88
CA ASN A 175 -11.90 -24.68 -0.59
C ASN A 175 -13.01 -25.53 -1.25
N GLU A 176 -14.15 -24.94 -1.56
CA GLU A 176 -15.26 -25.58 -2.30
C GLU A 176 -15.04 -25.55 -3.81
N LYS A 177 -13.90 -25.03 -4.27
CA LYS A 177 -13.51 -24.85 -5.68
C LYS A 177 -14.40 -23.88 -6.44
N GLU A 178 -15.08 -23.00 -5.74
CA GLU A 178 -15.84 -21.92 -6.34
C GLU A 178 -14.89 -20.78 -6.78
N LEU A 179 -15.07 -20.32 -8.01
CA LEU A 179 -14.32 -19.20 -8.57
C LEU A 179 -15.09 -17.89 -8.36
N ASN A 180 -14.54 -17.02 -7.52
CA ASN A 180 -14.99 -15.66 -7.38
C ASN A 180 -14.05 -14.72 -8.13
N THR A 181 -14.60 -13.71 -8.82
CA THR A 181 -13.82 -12.73 -9.57
C THR A 181 -14.11 -11.34 -9.07
N SER A 182 -13.06 -10.52 -8.96
CA SER A 182 -13.16 -9.12 -8.58
C SER A 182 -12.37 -8.25 -9.57
N GLY A 183 -12.95 -7.14 -9.99
CA GLY A 183 -12.39 -6.27 -11.00
C GLY A 183 -13.05 -6.43 -12.37
N PRO A 184 -12.49 -5.82 -13.45
CA PRO A 184 -11.22 -5.09 -13.41
C PRO A 184 -11.28 -3.79 -12.62
N TYR A 185 -10.24 -3.55 -11.84
CA TYR A 185 -10.00 -2.27 -11.19
C TYR A 185 -9.00 -1.46 -11.99
N LYS A 186 -9.35 -0.25 -12.36
CA LYS A 186 -8.44 0.64 -13.09
C LYS A 186 -7.45 1.27 -12.15
N ARG A 187 -6.19 1.22 -12.53
CA ARG A 187 -5.09 1.79 -11.79
C ARG A 187 -4.23 2.67 -12.67
N ARG A 188 -3.50 3.59 -12.05
CA ARG A 188 -2.57 4.48 -12.74
C ARG A 188 -1.21 4.48 -12.07
N THR A 189 -0.17 4.36 -12.87
CA THR A 189 1.21 4.45 -12.41
C THR A 189 1.51 5.83 -11.83
N MET A 190 2.15 5.88 -10.67
CA MET A 190 2.78 7.08 -10.12
C MET A 190 4.28 7.02 -10.40
N TYR A 191 4.81 7.95 -11.18
CA TYR A 191 6.25 8.06 -11.39
C TYR A 191 6.91 8.94 -10.34
N PHE A 192 8.20 8.67 -10.01
CA PHE A 192 8.94 9.48 -9.05
C PHE A 192 8.91 10.99 -9.34
N LYS A 193 9.11 11.38 -10.60
CA LYS A 193 9.06 12.80 -10.97
C LYS A 193 7.69 13.43 -10.76
N GLN A 194 6.64 12.66 -10.96
CA GLN A 194 5.26 13.10 -10.75
C GLN A 194 4.97 13.26 -9.26
N LEU A 195 5.33 12.26 -8.45
CA LEU A 195 5.20 12.34 -7.00
C LEU A 195 6.01 13.51 -6.43
N ALA A 196 7.27 13.67 -6.84
CA ALA A 196 8.11 14.78 -6.41
C ALA A 196 7.46 16.13 -6.72
N LYS A 197 6.92 16.31 -7.94
CA LYS A 197 6.19 17.52 -8.31
C LYS A 197 5.01 17.76 -7.38
N PHE A 198 4.17 16.75 -7.14
CA PHE A 198 3.01 16.88 -6.25
C PHE A 198 3.40 17.21 -4.81
N LEU A 199 4.50 16.63 -4.30
CA LEU A 199 5.03 16.96 -2.97
C LEU A 199 5.47 18.43 -2.90
N PHE A 200 6.23 18.91 -3.89
CA PHE A 200 6.65 20.33 -3.95
C PHE A 200 5.47 21.27 -4.07
N ASP A 201 4.47 20.94 -4.88
CA ASP A 201 3.24 21.74 -5.00
C ASP A 201 2.47 21.84 -3.67
N ASN A 202 2.77 20.97 -2.68
CA ASN A 202 2.17 20.94 -1.35
C ASN A 202 3.16 21.25 -0.21
N ASN A 203 4.19 22.06 -0.50
CA ASN A 203 5.13 22.63 0.48
C ASN A 203 5.97 21.60 1.25
N VAL A 204 6.33 20.48 0.63
CA VAL A 204 7.31 19.56 1.23
C VAL A 204 8.63 20.27 1.48
N LYS A 205 9.19 20.13 2.69
CA LYS A 205 10.52 20.66 3.03
C LYS A 205 11.65 19.83 2.45
N ASN A 206 11.49 18.52 2.55
CA ASN A 206 12.47 17.57 2.08
C ASN A 206 11.79 16.24 1.72
N TYR A 207 12.37 15.48 0.78
CA TYR A 207 11.96 14.10 0.54
C TYR A 207 13.14 13.22 0.21
N LYS A 208 13.04 11.95 0.58
CA LYS A 208 14.07 10.94 0.33
C LYS A 208 13.44 9.69 -0.29
N VAL A 209 14.11 9.17 -1.30
CA VAL A 209 13.76 7.90 -1.94
C VAL A 209 14.72 6.83 -1.42
N HIS A 210 14.17 5.84 -0.75
CA HIS A 210 14.91 4.68 -0.26
C HIS A 210 14.90 3.63 -1.38
N LYS A 211 16.04 3.47 -2.06
CA LYS A 211 16.20 2.66 -3.28
C LYS A 211 16.22 1.15 -3.03
N GLU A 212 16.31 0.74 -1.79
CA GLU A 212 16.23 -0.68 -1.48
C GLU A 212 14.81 -1.19 -1.76
N PRO A 213 14.67 -2.31 -2.48
CA PRO A 213 13.35 -2.88 -2.67
C PRO A 213 12.76 -3.22 -1.31
N LEU A 214 11.58 -2.68 -1.03
CA LEU A 214 10.77 -3.08 0.10
C LEU A 214 10.62 -4.61 0.05
N TYR A 215 10.95 -5.28 1.16
CA TYR A 215 10.69 -6.71 1.31
C TYR A 215 11.56 -7.63 0.46
N LYS A 216 12.89 -7.52 0.58
CA LYS A 216 13.81 -8.54 0.08
C LYS A 216 13.32 -9.92 0.53
N GLY A 217 12.86 -10.73 -0.41
CA GLY A 217 12.52 -12.15 -0.17
C GLY A 217 11.03 -12.49 -0.12
N VAL A 218 10.12 -11.56 0.11
CA VAL A 218 8.67 -11.88 0.22
C VAL A 218 7.93 -11.58 -1.09
N PHE A 219 8.30 -10.53 -1.80
CA PHE A 219 7.72 -10.16 -3.10
C PHE A 219 8.84 -9.81 -4.08
N SER A 220 9.63 -10.78 -4.44
CA SER A 220 10.86 -10.62 -5.23
C SER A 220 10.71 -10.00 -6.63
N LYS A 221 9.47 -9.77 -7.07
CA LYS A 221 9.18 -9.25 -8.42
C LYS A 221 8.67 -7.81 -8.45
N THR A 222 8.50 -7.12 -7.32
CA THR A 222 8.05 -5.73 -7.30
C THR A 222 9.15 -4.82 -6.79
N PHE A 223 9.66 -3.97 -7.68
CA PHE A 223 10.61 -2.91 -7.33
C PHE A 223 9.87 -1.73 -6.70
N GLN A 224 9.39 -1.92 -5.48
CA GLN A 224 8.80 -0.83 -4.69
C GLN A 224 9.90 -0.09 -3.95
N HIS A 225 9.82 1.22 -3.97
CA HIS A 225 10.67 2.10 -3.18
C HIS A 225 9.83 2.83 -2.15
N ILE A 226 10.40 3.02 -0.98
CA ILE A 226 9.82 3.89 0.04
C ILE A 226 10.20 5.32 -0.28
N VAL A 227 9.25 6.23 -0.17
CA VAL A 227 9.48 7.67 -0.21
C VAL A 227 9.05 8.25 1.13
N THR A 228 9.97 8.90 1.83
CA THR A 228 9.69 9.70 3.02
C THR A 228 9.70 11.17 2.63
N ALA A 229 8.69 11.93 3.07
CA ALA A 229 8.53 13.36 2.77
C ALA A 229 8.22 14.12 4.06
N GLU A 230 8.98 15.17 4.38
CA GLU A 230 8.89 15.98 5.60
C GLU A 230 8.12 17.28 5.32
N PHE A 231 7.21 17.63 6.21
CA PHE A 231 6.33 18.80 6.13
C PHE A 231 6.51 19.77 7.29
#